data_179d6587464bb6a299de4fe558ce4ecd
#
_entry.id   179d6587464bb6a299de4fe558ce4ecd
#
_cell.length_a   1.000
_cell.length_b   1.000
_cell.length_c   1.000
_cell.angle_alpha   90.00
_cell.angle_beta   90.00
_cell.angle_gamma   90.00
#
_symmetry.space_group_name_H-M   'P 1'
#
loop_
_entity.id
_entity.type
_entity.pdbx_description
1 polymer ?
#
loop_
_entity_poly.entity_id
_entity_poly.type
_entity_poly.pdbx_seq_one_letter_code
_entity_poly.pdbx_strand_id
1 'polypeptide(L)'
;SQSILVEDLLKKIITKTIGSISWKKSMKWSEYNLMWGRPLRSIFARFNNKKLSFKFDHLEATDEIIIEQDLVIKTKKIKDFKEYSNFLKSHNIVINHKERQEIVLKKISSLCESKQYKEYLNFKLLEEVVNIVEDPNLLHISFSKDYLEIPKEIIISTLEKHQRYFPIFDSRDRLTNYFFVVANKKDKKKLIAQGNKRVVEARLADAKFFWDKDRSKNLIKQIAYLKSITFYEKLGTVY
;
A
#
# COMPACT_ATOMS: atom_id res chain seq x y z
N SER A 1 -19.35 -45.98 -3.16
CA SER A 1 -18.65 -44.68 -3.11
C SER A 1 -19.10 -43.85 -4.30
N GLN A 2 -19.85 -42.75 -4.06
CA GLN A 2 -20.18 -41.78 -5.10
C GLN A 2 -18.86 -41.04 -5.49
N SER A 3 -18.43 -41.16 -6.75
CA SER A 3 -17.34 -40.38 -7.31
C SER A 3 -17.80 -38.91 -7.42
N ILE A 4 -17.29 -38.06 -6.54
CA ILE A 4 -17.53 -36.61 -6.63
C ILE A 4 -16.64 -36.08 -7.75
N LEU A 5 -17.22 -35.34 -8.70
CA LEU A 5 -16.44 -34.67 -9.73
C LEU A 5 -15.52 -33.63 -9.08
N VAL A 6 -14.23 -33.61 -9.50
CA VAL A 6 -13.24 -32.68 -8.96
C VAL A 6 -13.72 -31.23 -9.04
N GLU A 7 -14.41 -30.88 -10.11
CA GLU A 7 -14.96 -29.53 -10.31
C GLU A 7 -15.96 -29.14 -9.21
N ASP A 8 -16.87 -30.07 -8.81
CA ASP A 8 -17.88 -29.79 -7.77
C ASP A 8 -17.22 -29.69 -6.38
N LEU A 9 -16.21 -30.51 -6.14
CA LEU A 9 -15.39 -30.40 -4.92
C LEU A 9 -14.68 -29.06 -4.85
N LEU A 10 -14.04 -28.62 -5.96
CA LEU A 10 -13.36 -27.31 -6.05
C LEU A 10 -14.32 -26.16 -5.79
N LYS A 11 -15.50 -26.15 -6.38
CA LYS A 11 -16.52 -25.10 -6.13
C LYS A 11 -16.83 -24.96 -4.64
N LYS A 12 -17.06 -26.08 -3.95
CA LYS A 12 -17.35 -26.12 -2.51
C LYS A 12 -16.17 -25.61 -1.68
N ILE A 13 -14.95 -26.09 -1.98
CA ILE A 13 -13.74 -25.69 -1.28
C ILE A 13 -13.48 -24.20 -1.46
N ILE A 14 -13.50 -23.69 -2.70
CA ILE A 14 -13.24 -22.29 -3.02
C ILE A 14 -14.25 -21.39 -2.30
N THR A 15 -15.55 -21.67 -2.43
CA THR A 15 -16.59 -20.86 -1.78
C THR A 15 -16.41 -20.83 -0.26
N LYS A 16 -16.14 -21.99 0.35
CA LYS A 16 -15.89 -22.08 1.80
C LYS A 16 -14.62 -21.30 2.20
N THR A 17 -13.54 -21.45 1.43
CA THR A 17 -12.26 -20.78 1.72
C THR A 17 -12.39 -19.26 1.61
N ILE A 18 -13.00 -18.76 0.53
CA ILE A 18 -13.24 -17.32 0.36
C ILE A 18 -14.10 -16.80 1.53
N GLY A 19 -15.17 -17.49 1.89
CA GLY A 19 -16.04 -17.11 3.00
C GLY A 19 -15.39 -17.17 4.38
N SER A 20 -14.30 -17.94 4.54
CA SER A 20 -13.59 -18.07 5.82
C SER A 20 -12.45 -17.05 5.98
N ILE A 21 -12.17 -16.19 5.00
CA ILE A 21 -11.13 -15.17 5.09
C ILE A 21 -11.52 -14.15 6.17
N SER A 22 -10.71 -14.05 7.20
CA SER A 22 -10.87 -13.05 8.27
C SER A 22 -10.14 -11.76 7.93
N TRP A 23 -10.87 -10.67 7.91
CA TRP A 23 -10.35 -9.34 7.62
C TRP A 23 -10.21 -8.54 8.92
N LYS A 24 -9.03 -7.98 9.19
CA LYS A 24 -8.83 -7.06 10.34
C LYS A 24 -9.72 -5.82 10.25
N LYS A 25 -9.95 -5.34 9.03
CA LYS A 25 -10.89 -4.27 8.70
C LYS A 25 -11.68 -4.71 7.49
N SER A 26 -12.99 -4.66 7.57
CA SER A 26 -13.91 -5.01 6.49
C SER A 26 -15.02 -3.98 6.39
N MET A 27 -15.66 -3.93 5.25
CA MET A 27 -16.78 -3.03 4.97
C MET A 27 -17.86 -3.76 4.18
N LYS A 28 -19.09 -3.36 4.39
CA LYS A 28 -20.18 -3.63 3.45
C LYS A 28 -20.12 -2.58 2.35
N TRP A 29 -20.59 -2.95 1.18
CA TRP A 29 -20.68 -2.00 0.08
C TRP A 29 -21.98 -2.21 -0.69
N SER A 30 -22.60 -1.11 -1.16
CA SER A 30 -23.90 -1.14 -1.76
C SER A 30 -24.94 -1.79 -0.82
N GLU A 31 -25.91 -2.50 -1.33
CA GLU A 31 -26.96 -3.21 -0.58
C GLU A 31 -26.56 -4.65 -0.20
N TYR A 32 -25.32 -5.05 -0.49
CA TYR A 32 -24.84 -6.41 -0.22
C TYR A 32 -24.46 -6.60 1.24
N ASN A 33 -24.66 -7.82 1.74
CA ASN A 33 -24.31 -8.17 3.12
C ASN A 33 -22.86 -8.66 3.28
N LEU A 34 -22.17 -8.90 2.18
CA LEU A 34 -20.78 -9.37 2.19
C LEU A 34 -19.87 -8.38 2.89
N MET A 35 -19.19 -8.83 3.95
CA MET A 35 -18.14 -8.09 4.64
C MET A 35 -16.78 -8.44 4.03
N TRP A 36 -16.14 -7.48 3.36
CA TRP A 36 -14.87 -7.70 2.66
C TRP A 36 -13.89 -6.56 2.90
N GLY A 37 -12.59 -6.81 2.74
CA GLY A 37 -11.55 -5.79 2.94
C GLY A 37 -11.65 -4.59 1.99
N ARG A 38 -12.15 -4.84 0.77
CA ARG A 38 -12.50 -3.84 -0.25
C ARG A 38 -13.71 -4.37 -1.03
N PRO A 39 -14.48 -3.52 -1.74
CA PRO A 39 -15.59 -4.01 -2.58
C PRO A 39 -15.13 -5.08 -3.56
N LEU A 40 -15.65 -6.31 -3.41
CA LEU A 40 -15.39 -7.40 -4.34
C LEU A 40 -16.32 -7.24 -5.54
N ARG A 41 -15.75 -7.04 -6.74
CA ARG A 41 -16.52 -6.66 -7.93
C ARG A 41 -16.72 -7.79 -8.94
N SER A 42 -15.81 -8.76 -8.99
CA SER A 42 -15.88 -9.89 -9.90
C SER A 42 -15.03 -11.05 -9.39
N ILE A 43 -15.37 -12.24 -9.83
CA ILE A 43 -14.58 -13.45 -9.59
C ILE A 43 -14.31 -14.09 -10.95
N PHE A 44 -13.01 -14.22 -11.27
CA PHE A 44 -12.57 -14.97 -12.45
C PHE A 44 -12.13 -16.36 -12.01
N ALA A 45 -12.71 -17.41 -12.60
CA ALA A 45 -12.38 -18.79 -12.25
C ALA A 45 -12.38 -19.72 -13.46
N ARG A 46 -11.25 -20.42 -13.63
CA ARG A 46 -11.09 -21.48 -14.64
C ARG A 46 -10.38 -22.69 -14.06
N PHE A 47 -10.75 -23.85 -14.54
CA PHE A 47 -10.09 -25.12 -14.23
C PHE A 47 -10.04 -25.98 -15.48
N ASN A 48 -8.88 -26.59 -15.79
CA ASN A 48 -8.67 -27.38 -17.01
C ASN A 48 -9.17 -26.68 -18.28
N ASN A 49 -8.84 -25.39 -18.44
CA ASN A 49 -9.26 -24.56 -19.57
C ASN A 49 -10.79 -24.41 -19.76
N LYS A 50 -11.58 -24.79 -18.75
CA LYS A 50 -13.04 -24.58 -18.71
C LYS A 50 -13.42 -23.55 -17.67
N LYS A 51 -14.51 -22.82 -17.89
CA LYS A 51 -15.11 -21.95 -16.87
C LYS A 51 -15.51 -22.78 -15.66
N LEU A 52 -15.09 -22.34 -14.47
CA LEU A 52 -15.55 -22.92 -13.19
C LEU A 52 -16.66 -22.03 -12.63
N SER A 53 -17.92 -22.39 -12.90
CA SER A 53 -19.08 -21.61 -12.46
C SER A 53 -19.47 -21.95 -11.05
N PHE A 54 -19.46 -20.93 -10.16
CA PHE A 54 -20.02 -20.99 -8.80
C PHE A 54 -20.48 -19.59 -8.39
N LYS A 55 -21.33 -19.55 -7.39
CA LYS A 55 -21.85 -18.30 -6.83
C LYS A 55 -21.22 -18.06 -5.44
N PHE A 56 -20.81 -16.83 -5.18
CA PHE A 56 -20.36 -16.38 -3.88
C PHE A 56 -21.04 -15.05 -3.55
N ASP A 57 -21.93 -15.08 -2.56
CA ASP A 57 -22.82 -13.97 -2.21
C ASP A 57 -23.58 -13.45 -3.45
N HIS A 58 -23.40 -12.19 -3.83
CA HIS A 58 -24.02 -11.57 -5.00
C HIS A 58 -23.26 -11.78 -6.31
N LEU A 59 -22.06 -12.36 -6.26
CA LEU A 59 -21.20 -12.53 -7.43
C LEU A 59 -21.28 -13.95 -8.00
N GLU A 60 -21.26 -14.03 -9.32
CA GLU A 60 -21.07 -15.28 -10.06
C GLU A 60 -19.68 -15.31 -10.68
N ALA A 61 -18.97 -16.44 -10.50
CA ALA A 61 -17.66 -16.63 -11.12
C ALA A 61 -17.78 -16.73 -12.64
N THR A 62 -16.93 -15.98 -13.35
CA THR A 62 -16.91 -15.89 -14.81
C THR A 62 -15.58 -16.32 -15.40
N ASP A 63 -15.51 -16.44 -16.73
CA ASP A 63 -14.28 -16.62 -17.50
C ASP A 63 -13.83 -15.32 -18.17
N GLU A 64 -14.35 -14.18 -17.70
CA GLU A 64 -13.95 -12.84 -18.12
C GLU A 64 -13.19 -12.12 -17.02
N ILE A 65 -12.06 -11.48 -17.41
CA ILE A 65 -11.33 -10.56 -16.53
C ILE A 65 -11.84 -9.15 -16.74
N ILE A 66 -11.98 -8.42 -15.65
CA ILE A 66 -12.28 -6.99 -15.64
C ILE A 66 -11.05 -6.24 -15.13
N ILE A 67 -10.52 -5.33 -15.94
CA ILE A 67 -9.46 -4.40 -15.55
C ILE A 67 -10.01 -2.98 -15.64
N GLU A 68 -9.84 -2.21 -14.58
CA GLU A 68 -10.17 -0.80 -14.55
C GLU A 68 -8.90 0.02 -14.40
N GLN A 69 -8.56 0.79 -15.40
CA GLN A 69 -7.42 1.71 -15.42
C GLN A 69 -7.85 3.07 -15.97
N ASP A 70 -7.53 4.14 -15.23
CA ASP A 70 -7.86 5.52 -15.61
C ASP A 70 -9.34 5.73 -15.94
N LEU A 71 -10.25 5.13 -15.15
CA LEU A 71 -11.71 5.13 -15.33
C LEU A 71 -12.19 4.41 -16.60
N VAL A 72 -11.32 3.68 -17.29
CA VAL A 72 -11.68 2.84 -18.42
C VAL A 72 -11.76 1.39 -17.96
N ILE A 73 -12.93 0.78 -18.13
CA ILE A 73 -13.16 -0.64 -17.86
C ILE A 73 -12.85 -1.43 -19.13
N LYS A 74 -11.98 -2.41 -19.02
CA LYS A 74 -11.68 -3.37 -20.06
C LYS A 74 -12.05 -4.77 -19.59
N THR A 75 -12.75 -5.49 -20.42
CA THR A 75 -13.10 -6.87 -20.17
C THR A 75 -12.52 -7.75 -21.27
N LYS A 76 -12.10 -8.95 -20.88
CA LYS A 76 -11.61 -9.94 -21.83
C LYS A 76 -11.97 -11.34 -21.36
N LYS A 77 -12.56 -12.13 -22.25
CA LYS A 77 -12.73 -13.56 -22.04
C LYS A 77 -11.39 -14.25 -22.19
N ILE A 78 -11.02 -15.05 -21.22
CA ILE A 78 -9.71 -15.72 -21.12
C ILE A 78 -9.90 -17.22 -21.33
N LYS A 79 -9.08 -17.82 -22.17
CA LYS A 79 -9.15 -19.26 -22.49
C LYS A 79 -8.25 -20.09 -21.60
N ASP A 80 -7.04 -19.61 -21.29
CA ASP A 80 -6.02 -20.35 -20.54
C ASP A 80 -5.12 -19.41 -19.71
N PHE A 81 -4.23 -20.00 -18.92
CA PHE A 81 -3.32 -19.25 -18.06
C PHE A 81 -2.31 -18.38 -18.85
N LYS A 82 -1.90 -18.82 -20.05
CA LYS A 82 -0.98 -18.05 -20.89
C LYS A 82 -1.64 -16.76 -21.39
N GLU A 83 -2.88 -16.86 -21.83
CA GLU A 83 -3.66 -15.70 -22.25
C GLU A 83 -3.96 -14.76 -21.08
N TYR A 84 -4.25 -15.31 -19.88
CA TYR A 84 -4.39 -14.56 -18.63
C TYR A 84 -3.15 -13.72 -18.33
N SER A 85 -2.00 -14.39 -18.28
CA SER A 85 -0.72 -13.75 -17.97
C SER A 85 -0.36 -12.66 -19.00
N ASN A 86 -0.54 -12.97 -20.29
CA ASN A 86 -0.27 -12.01 -21.37
C ASN A 86 -1.20 -10.79 -21.33
N PHE A 87 -2.48 -11.00 -21.00
CA PHE A 87 -3.43 -9.92 -20.88
C PHE A 87 -3.08 -8.99 -19.72
N LEU A 88 -2.76 -9.51 -18.55
CA LEU A 88 -2.34 -8.69 -17.42
C LEU A 88 -1.04 -7.95 -17.72
N LYS A 89 -0.06 -8.64 -18.31
CA LYS A 89 1.23 -8.04 -18.68
C LYS A 89 1.06 -6.90 -19.70
N SER A 90 0.15 -7.02 -20.68
CA SER A 90 -0.15 -5.96 -21.64
C SER A 90 -0.78 -4.72 -20.99
N HIS A 91 -1.27 -4.83 -19.76
CA HIS A 91 -1.80 -3.74 -18.94
C HIS A 91 -0.84 -3.33 -17.81
N ASN A 92 0.43 -3.74 -17.88
CA ASN A 92 1.48 -3.50 -16.88
C ASN A 92 1.18 -4.09 -15.50
N ILE A 93 0.29 -5.08 -15.41
CA ILE A 93 -0.02 -5.76 -14.14
C ILE A 93 0.97 -6.91 -13.96
N VAL A 94 1.79 -6.84 -12.93
CA VAL A 94 2.76 -7.87 -12.55
C VAL A 94 2.18 -8.74 -11.45
N ILE A 95 1.82 -9.98 -11.78
CA ILE A 95 1.12 -10.91 -10.86
C ILE A 95 2.04 -11.34 -9.72
N ASN A 96 3.29 -11.70 -10.02
CA ASN A 96 4.22 -12.27 -9.07
C ASN A 96 4.81 -11.17 -8.17
N HIS A 97 4.61 -11.30 -6.85
CA HIS A 97 5.11 -10.32 -5.88
C HIS A 97 6.64 -10.26 -5.83
N LYS A 98 7.36 -11.37 -6.07
CA LYS A 98 8.83 -11.38 -6.13
C LYS A 98 9.33 -10.60 -7.34
N GLU A 99 8.69 -10.78 -8.50
CA GLU A 99 9.00 -10.01 -9.70
C GLU A 99 8.74 -8.51 -9.48
N ARG A 100 7.64 -8.13 -8.81
CA ARG A 100 7.40 -6.73 -8.42
C ARG A 100 8.49 -6.19 -7.51
N GLN A 101 8.93 -6.99 -6.53
CA GLN A 101 10.01 -6.62 -5.61
C GLN A 101 11.31 -6.37 -6.37
N GLU A 102 11.69 -7.26 -7.26
CA GLU A 102 12.89 -7.13 -8.10
C GLU A 102 12.84 -5.88 -8.98
N ILE A 103 11.68 -5.57 -9.57
CA ILE A 103 11.46 -4.35 -10.34
C ILE A 103 11.68 -3.10 -9.49
N VAL A 104 11.14 -3.07 -8.28
CA VAL A 104 11.29 -1.92 -7.36
C VAL A 104 12.75 -1.77 -6.94
N LEU A 105 13.40 -2.86 -6.51
CA LEU A 105 14.80 -2.87 -6.11
C LEU A 105 15.71 -2.35 -7.23
N LYS A 106 15.58 -2.92 -8.43
CA LYS A 106 16.36 -2.50 -9.59
C LYS A 106 16.20 -1.02 -9.91
N LYS A 107 14.98 -0.49 -9.81
CA LYS A 107 14.71 0.94 -10.04
C LYS A 107 15.36 1.82 -8.96
N ILE A 108 15.28 1.39 -7.68
CA ILE A 108 15.92 2.12 -6.56
C ILE A 108 17.44 2.13 -6.75
N SER A 109 18.09 0.95 -6.93
CA SER A 109 19.55 0.86 -7.11
C SER A 109 20.02 1.71 -8.28
N SER A 110 19.38 1.59 -9.45
CA SER A 110 19.75 2.38 -10.65
C SER A 110 19.64 3.90 -10.40
N LEU A 111 18.65 4.34 -9.62
CA LEU A 111 18.46 5.75 -9.31
C LEU A 111 19.47 6.21 -8.25
N CYS A 112 19.79 5.39 -7.27
CA CYS A 112 20.81 5.65 -6.28
C CYS A 112 22.20 5.79 -6.93
N GLU A 113 22.58 4.88 -7.83
CA GLU A 113 23.81 4.96 -8.61
C GLU A 113 23.88 6.25 -9.42
N SER A 114 22.85 6.56 -10.21
CA SER A 114 22.82 7.72 -11.09
C SER A 114 22.88 9.06 -10.35
N LYS A 115 22.42 9.11 -9.10
CA LYS A 115 22.34 10.30 -8.25
C LYS A 115 23.38 10.33 -7.14
N GLN A 116 24.23 9.31 -7.05
CA GLN A 116 25.24 9.14 -6.00
C GLN A 116 24.62 9.15 -4.58
N TYR A 117 23.42 8.53 -4.46
CA TYR A 117 22.79 8.31 -3.18
C TYR A 117 23.29 7.01 -2.55
N LYS A 118 23.30 6.96 -1.21
CA LYS A 118 23.48 5.72 -0.48
C LYS A 118 22.21 4.88 -0.61
N GLU A 119 22.35 3.62 -0.96
CA GLU A 119 21.22 2.69 -0.94
C GLU A 119 20.80 2.42 0.50
N TYR A 120 19.57 2.77 0.83
CA TYR A 120 18.93 2.51 2.11
C TYR A 120 17.62 1.80 1.85
N LEU A 121 17.44 0.65 2.50
CA LEU A 121 16.28 -0.19 2.27
C LEU A 121 15.73 -0.76 3.57
N ASN A 122 14.50 -0.38 3.86
CA ASN A 122 13.68 -1.04 4.87
C ASN A 122 12.91 -2.18 4.19
N PHE A 123 13.39 -3.43 4.35
CA PHE A 123 12.79 -4.60 3.70
C PHE A 123 11.34 -4.86 4.11
N LYS A 124 10.97 -4.54 5.35
CA LYS A 124 9.58 -4.67 5.81
C LYS A 124 8.68 -3.67 5.07
N LEU A 125 9.14 -2.44 4.92
CA LEU A 125 8.44 -1.43 4.14
C LEU A 125 8.33 -1.83 2.66
N LEU A 126 9.42 -2.38 2.09
CA LEU A 126 9.43 -2.86 0.71
C LEU A 126 8.38 -3.96 0.49
N GLU A 127 8.29 -4.92 1.40
CA GLU A 127 7.28 -5.99 1.34
C GLU A 127 5.85 -5.43 1.41
N GLU A 128 5.59 -4.49 2.33
CA GLU A 128 4.29 -3.80 2.40
C GLU A 128 3.95 -3.09 1.08
N VAL A 129 4.90 -2.34 0.52
CA VAL A 129 4.70 -1.56 -0.71
C VAL A 129 4.46 -2.46 -1.91
N VAL A 130 5.25 -3.53 -2.06
CA VAL A 130 5.11 -4.50 -3.17
C VAL A 130 3.76 -5.20 -3.15
N ASN A 131 3.16 -5.39 -1.96
CA ASN A 131 1.86 -6.03 -1.82
C ASN A 131 0.67 -5.09 -2.13
N ILE A 132 0.87 -3.77 -2.17
CA ILE A 132 -0.19 -2.81 -2.47
C ILE A 132 -0.13 -2.23 -3.89
N VAL A 133 0.91 -2.55 -4.67
CA VAL A 133 1.05 -2.10 -6.06
C VAL A 133 1.09 -3.29 -7.01
N GLU A 134 0.52 -3.15 -8.19
CA GLU A 134 0.55 -4.15 -9.28
C GLU A 134 1.32 -3.67 -10.51
N ASP A 135 1.43 -2.34 -10.72
CA ASP A 135 2.26 -1.67 -11.72
C ASP A 135 3.27 -0.74 -11.00
N PRO A 136 4.41 -1.26 -10.49
CA PRO A 136 5.33 -0.48 -9.67
C PRO A 136 6.09 0.57 -10.48
N ASN A 137 5.82 1.84 -10.21
CA ASN A 137 6.50 2.99 -10.81
C ASN A 137 7.19 3.82 -9.72
N LEU A 138 8.53 3.90 -9.78
CA LEU A 138 9.32 4.66 -8.81
C LEU A 138 9.30 6.15 -9.15
N LEU A 139 8.93 6.97 -8.18
CA LEU A 139 8.97 8.42 -8.26
C LEU A 139 10.03 8.96 -7.31
N HIS A 140 10.81 9.93 -7.76
CA HIS A 140 11.81 10.66 -6.98
C HIS A 140 11.27 12.05 -6.69
N ILE A 141 11.01 12.34 -5.41
CA ILE A 141 10.28 13.54 -4.98
C ILE A 141 11.10 14.27 -3.94
N SER A 142 11.02 15.60 -3.92
CA SER A 142 11.67 16.45 -2.91
C SER A 142 10.64 17.19 -2.07
N PHE A 143 11.00 17.43 -0.81
CA PHE A 143 10.33 18.39 0.09
C PHE A 143 11.27 19.59 0.38
N SER A 144 10.73 20.65 1.03
CA SER A 144 11.56 21.82 1.36
C SER A 144 12.70 21.44 2.30
N LYS A 145 13.90 21.96 2.01
CA LYS A 145 15.10 21.75 2.85
C LYS A 145 14.94 22.27 4.28
N ASP A 146 14.07 23.22 4.50
CA ASP A 146 13.81 23.80 5.84
C ASP A 146 13.34 22.74 6.84
N TYR A 147 12.72 21.66 6.37
CA TYR A 147 12.30 20.55 7.24
C TYR A 147 13.46 19.65 7.69
N LEU A 148 14.67 19.78 7.11
CA LEU A 148 15.85 19.06 7.61
C LEU A 148 16.37 19.58 8.97
N GLU A 149 15.83 20.69 9.48
CA GLU A 149 16.04 21.17 10.85
C GLU A 149 15.39 20.26 11.91
N ILE A 150 14.36 19.50 11.53
CA ILE A 150 13.71 18.52 12.41
C ILE A 150 14.62 17.28 12.54
N PRO A 151 14.66 16.61 13.70
CA PRO A 151 15.40 15.36 13.86
C PRO A 151 15.11 14.37 12.75
N LYS A 152 16.13 13.76 12.18
CA LYS A 152 16.01 12.83 11.06
C LYS A 152 15.06 11.65 11.37
N GLU A 153 15.00 11.22 12.62
CA GLU A 153 14.16 10.13 13.10
C GLU A 153 12.67 10.44 12.93
N ILE A 154 12.29 11.71 13.14
CA ILE A 154 10.91 12.18 12.93
C ILE A 154 10.57 12.17 11.43
N ILE A 155 11.50 12.65 10.60
CA ILE A 155 11.31 12.67 9.13
C ILE A 155 11.20 11.25 8.60
N ILE A 156 12.12 10.36 8.98
CA ILE A 156 12.11 8.94 8.57
C ILE A 156 10.80 8.27 9.00
N SER A 157 10.40 8.46 10.26
CA SER A 157 9.15 7.89 10.76
C SER A 157 7.93 8.42 10.00
N THR A 158 7.91 9.70 9.65
CA THR A 158 6.85 10.32 8.85
C THR A 158 6.78 9.71 7.45
N LEU A 159 7.93 9.53 6.79
CA LEU A 159 7.99 8.95 5.46
C LEU A 159 7.62 7.47 5.48
N GLU A 160 8.25 6.66 6.32
CA GLU A 160 8.08 5.21 6.30
C GLU A 160 6.78 4.75 6.93
N LYS A 161 6.48 5.16 8.18
CA LYS A 161 5.34 4.61 8.94
C LYS A 161 4.01 5.20 8.50
N HIS A 162 3.99 6.49 8.15
CA HIS A 162 2.73 7.16 7.83
C HIS A 162 2.41 7.17 6.35
N GLN A 163 3.43 7.21 5.47
CA GLN A 163 3.24 7.37 4.03
C GLN A 163 3.69 6.19 3.19
N ARG A 164 4.46 5.25 3.74
CA ARG A 164 5.06 4.12 2.98
C ARG A 164 6.03 4.58 1.90
N TYR A 165 6.82 5.64 2.20
CA TYR A 165 7.85 6.19 1.33
C TYR A 165 9.23 5.85 1.85
N PHE A 166 10.21 5.79 0.96
CA PHE A 166 11.59 5.47 1.28
C PHE A 166 12.41 6.74 1.40
N PRO A 167 13.00 7.02 2.58
CA PRO A 167 13.92 8.15 2.74
C PRO A 167 15.20 7.92 1.93
N ILE A 168 15.84 9.00 1.48
CA ILE A 168 17.06 8.95 0.70
C ILE A 168 18.21 9.60 1.48
N PHE A 169 19.34 8.91 1.52
CA PHE A 169 20.57 9.36 2.15
C PHE A 169 21.63 9.69 1.09
N ASP A 170 22.46 10.68 1.39
CA ASP A 170 23.62 10.98 0.56
C ASP A 170 24.78 9.97 0.81
N SER A 171 25.85 10.07 0.04
CA SER A 171 27.04 9.21 0.16
C SER A 171 27.74 9.31 1.52
N ARG A 172 27.45 10.33 2.32
CA ARG A 172 27.96 10.55 3.69
C ARG A 172 27.00 10.14 4.77
N ASP A 173 25.95 9.35 4.44
CA ASP A 173 24.93 8.89 5.36
C ASP A 173 24.06 9.99 6.00
N ARG A 174 23.94 11.12 5.36
CA ARG A 174 23.07 12.20 5.81
C ARG A 174 21.74 12.12 5.10
N LEU A 175 20.64 12.28 5.85
CA LEU A 175 19.31 12.34 5.27
C LEU A 175 19.22 13.53 4.31
N THR A 176 18.73 13.28 3.12
CA THR A 176 18.45 14.31 2.12
C THR A 176 17.01 14.81 2.21
N ASN A 177 16.69 15.87 1.49
CA ASN A 177 15.30 16.32 1.33
C ASN A 177 14.58 15.62 0.17
N TYR A 178 14.99 14.40 -0.17
CA TYR A 178 14.38 13.57 -1.22
C TYR A 178 13.86 12.28 -0.63
N PHE A 179 12.87 11.71 -1.30
CA PHE A 179 12.30 10.40 -0.96
C PHE A 179 11.79 9.70 -2.21
N PHE A 180 11.73 8.37 -2.14
CA PHE A 180 11.10 7.57 -3.18
C PHE A 180 9.66 7.20 -2.83
N VAL A 181 8.81 7.22 -3.84
CA VAL A 181 7.44 6.71 -3.79
C VAL A 181 7.28 5.66 -4.88
N VAL A 182 6.70 4.51 -4.53
CA VAL A 182 6.29 3.52 -5.52
C VAL A 182 4.81 3.75 -5.81
N ALA A 183 4.52 4.30 -6.98
CA ALA A 183 3.16 4.55 -7.44
C ALA A 183 2.63 3.35 -8.26
N ASN A 184 1.31 3.12 -8.21
CA ASN A 184 0.66 2.03 -8.96
C ASN A 184 0.36 2.40 -10.42
N LYS A 185 0.95 3.46 -10.95
CA LYS A 185 0.86 3.87 -12.35
C LYS A 185 1.92 4.92 -12.70
N LYS A 186 2.14 5.11 -14.00
CA LYS A 186 3.06 6.12 -14.53
C LYS A 186 2.54 7.53 -14.27
N ASP A 187 3.38 8.40 -13.72
CA ASP A 187 3.06 9.80 -13.44
C ASP A 187 3.45 10.74 -14.59
N LYS A 188 2.76 10.62 -15.73
CA LYS A 188 3.05 11.41 -16.95
C LYS A 188 2.90 12.92 -16.75
N LYS A 189 1.99 13.37 -15.89
CA LYS A 189 1.67 14.78 -15.63
C LYS A 189 2.28 15.31 -14.34
N LYS A 190 3.08 14.51 -13.64
CA LYS A 190 3.66 14.82 -12.31
C LYS A 190 2.62 15.14 -11.23
N LEU A 191 1.36 14.79 -11.42
CA LEU A 191 0.29 15.05 -10.47
C LEU A 191 0.41 14.17 -9.22
N ILE A 192 0.83 12.92 -9.41
CA ILE A 192 1.06 11.99 -8.29
C ILE A 192 2.24 12.50 -7.45
N ALA A 193 3.35 12.88 -8.08
CA ALA A 193 4.50 13.44 -7.39
C ALA A 193 4.15 14.72 -6.62
N GLN A 194 3.42 15.64 -7.23
CA GLN A 194 2.96 16.87 -6.59
C GLN A 194 2.02 16.60 -5.40
N GLY A 195 1.08 15.66 -5.56
CA GLY A 195 0.16 15.27 -4.48
C GLY A 195 0.91 14.67 -3.29
N ASN A 196 1.83 13.75 -3.55
CA ASN A 196 2.64 13.12 -2.50
C ASN A 196 3.58 14.13 -1.80
N LYS A 197 4.19 15.04 -2.56
CA LYS A 197 4.98 16.16 -2.00
C LYS A 197 4.14 16.98 -1.02
N ARG A 198 2.94 17.42 -1.43
CA ARG A 198 2.04 18.21 -0.59
C ARG A 198 1.68 17.50 0.71
N VAL A 199 1.39 16.20 0.64
CA VAL A 199 1.07 15.40 1.84
C VAL A 199 2.26 15.33 2.79
N VAL A 200 3.47 15.09 2.28
CA VAL A 200 4.69 15.04 3.10
C VAL A 200 4.95 16.40 3.74
N GLU A 201 4.91 17.48 2.97
CA GLU A 201 5.16 18.83 3.49
C GLU A 201 4.15 19.25 4.56
N ALA A 202 2.87 18.90 4.41
CA ALA A 202 1.87 19.14 5.44
C ALA A 202 2.20 18.39 6.75
N ARG A 203 2.60 17.11 6.65
CA ARG A 203 3.01 16.30 7.81
C ARG A 203 4.28 16.82 8.48
N LEU A 204 5.26 17.25 7.69
CA LEU A 204 6.50 17.81 8.21
C LEU A 204 6.29 19.20 8.83
N ALA A 205 5.35 20.00 8.31
CA ALA A 205 4.94 21.26 8.92
C ALA A 205 4.34 21.03 10.32
N ASP A 206 3.42 20.08 10.45
CA ASP A 206 2.86 19.69 11.75
C ASP A 206 3.97 19.20 12.70
N ALA A 207 4.86 18.34 12.22
CA ALA A 207 5.96 17.81 13.01
C ALA A 207 6.91 18.93 13.48
N LYS A 208 7.25 19.89 12.60
CA LYS A 208 8.08 21.05 12.94
C LYS A 208 7.40 21.94 14.00
N PHE A 209 6.12 22.22 13.82
CA PHE A 209 5.35 22.99 14.80
C PHE A 209 5.40 22.36 16.20
N PHE A 210 5.16 21.06 16.31
CA PHE A 210 5.22 20.36 17.59
C PHE A 210 6.64 20.30 18.15
N TRP A 211 7.64 20.03 17.31
CA TRP A 211 9.05 20.03 17.70
C TRP A 211 9.46 21.37 18.29
N ASP A 212 9.18 22.49 17.61
CA ASP A 212 9.53 23.81 18.07
C ASP A 212 8.79 24.18 19.37
N LYS A 213 7.51 23.81 19.48
CA LYS A 213 6.70 24.02 20.67
C LYS A 213 7.23 23.22 21.88
N ASP A 214 7.61 21.98 21.66
CA ASP A 214 8.10 21.12 22.76
C ASP A 214 9.49 21.57 23.24
N ARG A 215 10.35 22.03 22.34
CA ARG A 215 11.66 22.61 22.71
C ARG A 215 11.53 23.90 23.52
N SER A 216 10.49 24.65 23.34
CA SER A 216 10.23 25.88 24.09
C SER A 216 9.73 25.66 25.51
N LYS A 217 9.32 24.39 25.85
CA LYS A 217 8.73 24.06 27.15
C LYS A 217 9.72 23.35 28.04
N ASN A 218 9.71 23.75 29.31
CA ASN A 218 10.42 23.01 30.35
C ASN A 218 9.55 21.82 30.84
N LEU A 219 10.00 20.58 30.64
CA LEU A 219 9.29 19.37 31.00
C LEU A 219 8.93 19.30 32.50
N ILE A 220 9.84 19.76 33.38
CA ILE A 220 9.60 19.76 34.84
C ILE A 220 8.40 20.63 35.20
N LYS A 221 8.25 21.78 34.54
CA LYS A 221 7.07 22.65 34.74
C LYS A 221 5.76 22.02 34.25
N GLN A 222 5.82 21.04 33.34
CA GLN A 222 4.63 20.32 32.86
C GLN A 222 4.08 19.29 33.87
N ILE A 223 4.87 18.91 34.89
CA ILE A 223 4.40 17.96 35.93
C ILE A 223 3.12 18.47 36.60
N ALA A 224 3.06 19.77 36.87
CA ALA A 224 1.88 20.36 37.49
C ALA A 224 0.61 20.18 36.63
N TYR A 225 0.74 20.15 35.30
CA TYR A 225 -0.36 19.94 34.37
C TYR A 225 -0.95 18.51 34.42
N LEU A 226 -0.16 17.53 34.84
CA LEU A 226 -0.64 16.13 35.02
C LEU A 226 -1.77 16.04 36.06
N LYS A 227 -1.84 16.97 37.00
CA LYS A 227 -2.93 17.06 37.97
C LYS A 227 -4.29 17.34 37.36
N SER A 228 -4.31 17.97 36.17
CA SER A 228 -5.54 18.26 35.43
C SER A 228 -5.96 17.16 34.47
N ILE A 229 -5.12 16.14 34.25
CA ILE A 229 -5.40 15.03 33.35
C ILE A 229 -6.00 13.88 34.14
N THR A 230 -7.26 13.56 33.90
CA THR A 230 -7.91 12.38 34.48
C THR A 230 -7.30 11.12 33.89
N PHE A 231 -6.71 10.26 34.74
CA PHE A 231 -6.20 8.95 34.34
C PHE A 231 -7.36 7.95 34.18
N TYR A 232 -8.17 7.86 35.22
CA TYR A 232 -9.38 7.07 35.27
C TYR A 232 -10.34 7.71 36.27
N GLU A 233 -11.61 7.81 35.91
CA GLU A 233 -12.60 8.56 36.67
C GLU A 233 -12.66 8.21 38.17
N LYS A 234 -12.45 6.91 38.50
CA LYS A 234 -12.45 6.39 39.86
C LYS A 234 -11.06 6.40 40.53
N LEU A 235 -9.98 6.59 39.81
CA LEU A 235 -8.61 6.55 40.33
C LEU A 235 -7.96 7.94 40.41
N GLY A 236 -8.59 8.97 39.87
CA GLY A 236 -8.09 10.34 39.91
C GLY A 236 -7.24 10.72 38.69
N THR A 237 -6.24 11.56 38.90
CA THR A 237 -5.40 12.16 37.84
C THR A 237 -4.13 11.35 37.56
N VAL A 238 -3.40 11.73 36.48
CA VAL A 238 -2.12 11.13 36.09
C VAL A 238 -0.97 11.46 37.06
N TYR A 239 -1.15 12.48 37.92
CA TYR A 239 -0.17 12.90 38.93
C TYR A 239 -0.29 12.09 40.22
#